data_d22c6eb2c769de8e3c0d69dac70797df
#
_entry.id   d22c6eb2c769de8e3c0d69dac70797df
#
_cell.length_a   1.000
_cell.length_b   1.000
_cell.length_c   1.000
_cell.angle_alpha   90.00
_cell.angle_beta   90.00
_cell.angle_gamma   90.00
#
_symmetry.space_group_name_H-M   'P 1'
#
loop_
_entity.id
_entity.type
_entity.pdbx_description
1 polymer ?
#
loop_
_entity_poly.entity_id
_entity_poly.type
_entity_poly.pdbx_seq_one_letter_code
_entity_poly.pdbx_strand_id
1 'polypeptide(L)'
;MPLCGVPTLPLTLRLAGRYLPEYHEAKGKNDFFACCRSPEIASTLTLQPIDRYDGLIDAAIIFSDILVIPQAMGMDVQMVDGIGPRFPNPLRSPQDQQYADVLGKNVDVKEELDYVYKAITLTRQKLNGRVPLIGFCGAPWTLLCYMVEGGGTKLFREAKTWVYKYGDEGKKLLQKISEICVEYLVLQVEAGAQMLQVFDSWAGELTPVAFEEFSLPFLRYISKHTKERLKEAGLEAVPMTVFAKGAWYALDQLCESGYETVGLDWLHDPAEAVRIAKGRVTLQGNADPGVLYGSDESVTKVVEGMARGFGGGKERWIVNLGHGITPGVNPEKLRHFFEEVVRCTK
;
A
#
# COMPACT_ATOMS: atom_id res chain seq x y z
N MET A 1 -5.22 21.02 -17.17
CA MET A 1 -5.79 21.92 -16.15
C MET A 1 -4.99 21.72 -14.88
N PRO A 2 -4.47 22.77 -14.23
CA PRO A 2 -3.82 22.59 -12.93
C PRO A 2 -4.91 22.17 -11.94
N LEU A 3 -4.68 21.06 -11.22
CA LEU A 3 -5.49 20.61 -10.08
C LEU A 3 -5.39 21.70 -8.99
N CYS A 4 -6.35 22.59 -8.96
CA CYS A 4 -6.48 23.63 -7.94
C CYS A 4 -7.04 22.94 -6.68
N GLY A 5 -6.27 22.96 -5.60
CA GLY A 5 -6.62 22.44 -4.30
C GLY A 5 -6.24 20.96 -4.15
N VAL A 6 -5.02 20.68 -3.67
CA VAL A 6 -4.63 19.33 -3.24
C VAL A 6 -5.42 19.05 -1.97
N PRO A 7 -6.33 18.06 -1.96
CA PRO A 7 -7.05 17.70 -0.75
C PRO A 7 -6.05 17.18 0.28
N THR A 8 -6.20 17.64 1.51
CA THR A 8 -5.57 17.00 2.67
C THR A 8 -6.27 15.66 2.86
N LEU A 9 -5.59 14.56 2.50
CA LEU A 9 -6.13 13.21 2.54
C LEU A 9 -5.62 12.46 3.77
N PRO A 10 -6.40 12.30 4.83
CA PRO A 10 -6.03 11.34 5.86
C PRO A 10 -6.33 9.92 5.38
N LEU A 11 -5.29 9.21 4.99
CA LEU A 11 -5.35 7.82 4.51
C LEU A 11 -4.79 6.86 5.54
N THR A 12 -5.62 5.98 6.06
CA THR A 12 -5.21 4.97 7.03
C THR A 12 -5.11 3.60 6.37
N LEU A 13 -3.87 3.17 6.10
CA LEU A 13 -3.57 2.19 5.03
C LEU A 13 -3.16 0.79 5.45
N ARG A 14 -3.38 0.26 6.61
CA ARG A 14 -3.04 -1.17 6.83
C ARG A 14 -4.09 -2.05 7.50
N LEU A 15 -5.11 -1.49 8.03
CA LEU A 15 -6.15 -2.30 8.65
C LEU A 15 -7.56 -1.98 8.13
N ALA A 16 -7.68 -1.31 7.00
CA ALA A 16 -8.97 -1.04 6.32
C ALA A 16 -10.19 -1.25 7.24
N GLY A 17 -10.29 -0.49 8.31
CA GLY A 17 -11.33 -0.63 9.32
C GLY A 17 -11.18 -1.78 10.33
N ARG A 18 -10.15 -2.64 10.28
CA ARG A 18 -10.00 -3.79 11.21
C ARG A 18 -9.90 -3.42 12.69
N TYR A 19 -9.63 -2.17 13.03
CA TYR A 19 -9.65 -1.61 14.38
C TYR A 19 -11.06 -1.17 14.81
N LEU A 20 -12.03 -1.11 13.88
CA LEU A 20 -13.40 -0.67 14.13
C LEU A 20 -14.25 -1.80 14.73
N PRO A 21 -15.12 -1.52 15.70
CA PRO A 21 -16.05 -2.51 16.24
C PRO A 21 -16.92 -3.16 15.17
N GLU A 22 -17.44 -2.36 14.23
CA GLU A 22 -18.30 -2.79 13.12
C GLU A 22 -17.61 -3.73 12.13
N TYR A 23 -16.27 -3.78 12.12
CA TYR A 23 -15.51 -4.76 11.34
C TYR A 23 -15.86 -6.20 11.73
N HIS A 24 -15.94 -6.45 13.04
CA HIS A 24 -16.21 -7.81 13.55
C HIS A 24 -17.63 -8.27 13.20
N GLU A 25 -18.60 -7.35 13.17
CA GLU A 25 -19.97 -7.64 12.76
C GLU A 25 -20.03 -8.01 11.27
N ALA A 26 -19.43 -7.17 10.41
CA ALA A 26 -19.41 -7.39 8.96
C ALA A 26 -18.61 -8.64 8.56
N LYS A 27 -17.48 -8.90 9.23
CA LYS A 27 -16.68 -10.11 9.04
C LYS A 27 -17.45 -11.37 9.41
N GLY A 28 -18.23 -11.33 10.49
CA GLY A 28 -18.92 -12.49 11.02
C GLY A 28 -17.96 -13.66 11.31
N LYS A 29 -18.30 -14.86 10.82
CA LYS A 29 -17.47 -16.08 10.96
C LYS A 29 -16.44 -16.28 9.85
N ASN A 30 -16.39 -15.38 8.87
CA ASN A 30 -15.45 -15.50 7.75
C ASN A 30 -14.00 -15.25 8.22
N ASP A 31 -13.06 -15.97 7.65
CA ASP A 31 -11.65 -15.64 7.80
C ASP A 31 -11.28 -14.41 6.95
N PHE A 32 -10.04 -13.96 7.08
CA PHE A 32 -9.59 -12.75 6.39
C PHE A 32 -9.63 -12.89 4.85
N PHE A 33 -9.18 -14.03 4.31
CA PHE A 33 -9.18 -14.24 2.86
C PHE A 33 -10.60 -14.47 2.31
N ALA A 34 -11.49 -15.09 3.08
CA ALA A 34 -12.90 -15.19 2.72
C ALA A 34 -13.54 -13.79 2.62
N CYS A 35 -13.19 -12.86 3.53
CA CYS A 35 -13.63 -11.46 3.42
C CYS A 35 -13.11 -10.78 2.17
N CYS A 36 -11.83 -11.00 1.81
CA CYS A 36 -11.24 -10.44 0.59
C CYS A 36 -11.90 -11.00 -0.69
N ARG A 37 -12.30 -12.27 -0.67
CA ARG A 37 -12.92 -12.97 -1.82
C ARG A 37 -14.41 -12.72 -1.98
N SER A 38 -15.07 -12.08 -1.00
CA SER A 38 -16.47 -11.66 -1.11
C SER A 38 -16.54 -10.18 -1.47
N PRO A 39 -16.96 -9.82 -2.69
CA PRO A 39 -17.13 -8.43 -3.10
C PRO A 39 -18.03 -7.62 -2.15
N GLU A 40 -19.09 -8.24 -1.62
CA GLU A 40 -20.03 -7.62 -0.70
C GLU A 40 -19.38 -7.27 0.63
N ILE A 41 -18.65 -8.22 1.23
CA ILE A 41 -17.96 -8.01 2.51
C ILE A 41 -16.81 -7.00 2.31
N ALA A 42 -15.98 -7.18 1.29
CA ALA A 42 -14.87 -6.28 0.99
C ALA A 42 -15.36 -4.84 0.75
N SER A 43 -16.45 -4.67 0.00
CA SER A 43 -17.08 -3.36 -0.20
C SER A 43 -17.59 -2.77 1.11
N THR A 44 -18.27 -3.55 1.95
CA THR A 44 -18.79 -3.09 3.25
C THR A 44 -17.63 -2.66 4.16
N LEU A 45 -16.57 -3.46 4.27
CA LEU A 45 -15.38 -3.14 5.07
C LEU A 45 -14.64 -1.90 4.57
N THR A 46 -14.63 -1.66 3.26
CA THR A 46 -14.06 -0.45 2.65
C THR A 46 -14.85 0.80 3.05
N LEU A 47 -16.16 0.72 3.14
CA LEU A 47 -17.03 1.87 3.42
C LEU A 47 -17.06 2.24 4.91
N GLN A 48 -16.87 1.29 5.83
CA GLN A 48 -16.95 1.53 7.27
C GLN A 48 -16.14 2.75 7.77
N PRO A 49 -14.85 2.93 7.39
CA PRO A 49 -14.12 4.14 7.78
C PRO A 49 -14.73 5.42 7.20
N ILE A 50 -15.22 5.38 5.96
CA ILE A 50 -15.83 6.54 5.29
C ILE A 50 -17.13 6.93 5.99
N ASP A 51 -17.94 5.96 6.37
CA ASP A 51 -19.22 6.21 7.06
C ASP A 51 -18.97 6.69 8.50
N ARG A 52 -17.98 6.13 9.19
CA ARG A 52 -17.67 6.50 10.59
C ARG A 52 -17.06 7.89 10.71
N TYR A 53 -16.19 8.27 9.77
CA TYR A 53 -15.48 9.55 9.79
C TYR A 53 -15.94 10.46 8.65
N ASP A 54 -17.24 10.48 8.40
CA ASP A 54 -17.82 11.25 7.28
C ASP A 54 -17.38 12.72 7.32
N GLY A 55 -16.92 13.21 6.17
CA GLY A 55 -16.37 14.56 6.00
C GLY A 55 -14.96 14.77 6.57
N LEU A 56 -14.32 13.75 7.16
CA LEU A 56 -12.96 13.82 7.72
C LEU A 56 -11.94 13.00 6.92
N ILE A 57 -12.40 12.13 6.02
CA ILE A 57 -11.56 11.30 5.15
C ILE A 57 -11.89 11.62 3.70
N ASP A 58 -10.85 11.87 2.89
CA ASP A 58 -10.99 12.31 1.49
C ASP A 58 -10.72 11.21 0.46
N ALA A 59 -10.38 9.98 0.87
CA ALA A 59 -10.26 8.83 -0.03
C ALA A 59 -10.51 7.51 0.70
N ALA A 60 -11.06 6.53 -0.03
CA ALA A 60 -11.19 5.15 0.42
C ALA A 60 -10.11 4.28 -0.22
N ILE A 61 -9.70 3.21 0.46
CA ILE A 61 -8.85 2.16 -0.12
C ILE A 61 -9.60 0.83 -0.08
N ILE A 62 -9.56 0.09 -1.20
CA ILE A 62 -10.25 -1.19 -1.28
C ILE A 62 -9.75 -2.17 -0.21
N PHE A 63 -10.66 -2.87 0.45
CA PHE A 63 -10.30 -3.96 1.36
C PHE A 63 -9.86 -5.18 0.55
N SER A 64 -8.57 -5.49 0.62
CA SER A 64 -7.91 -6.60 -0.07
C SER A 64 -6.61 -6.95 0.65
N ASP A 65 -5.79 -7.83 0.06
CA ASP A 65 -4.45 -8.18 0.54
C ASP A 65 -3.40 -8.02 -0.57
N ILE A 66 -2.15 -7.74 -0.19
CA ILE A 66 -1.03 -7.71 -1.14
C ILE A 66 -0.62 -9.10 -1.61
N LEU A 67 -0.93 -10.14 -0.81
CA LEU A 67 -0.53 -11.53 -1.08
C LEU A 67 -1.46 -12.26 -2.06
N VAL A 68 -2.48 -11.58 -2.58
CA VAL A 68 -3.31 -12.11 -3.68
C VAL A 68 -2.47 -12.41 -4.93
N ILE A 69 -1.36 -11.68 -5.14
CA ILE A 69 -0.44 -11.90 -6.26
C ILE A 69 0.33 -13.23 -6.10
N PRO A 70 1.04 -13.50 -4.99
CA PRO A 70 1.61 -14.83 -4.75
C PRO A 70 0.59 -15.97 -4.82
N GLN A 71 -0.65 -15.76 -4.34
CA GLN A 71 -1.72 -16.76 -4.48
C GLN A 71 -2.06 -17.02 -5.95
N ALA A 72 -2.22 -15.98 -6.76
CA ALA A 72 -2.45 -16.10 -8.20
C ALA A 72 -1.27 -16.81 -8.90
N MET A 73 -0.04 -16.63 -8.40
CA MET A 73 1.15 -17.36 -8.87
C MET A 73 1.20 -18.82 -8.41
N GLY A 74 0.20 -19.32 -7.67
CA GLY A 74 0.06 -20.71 -7.26
C GLY A 74 0.64 -21.04 -5.88
N MET A 75 0.99 -20.06 -5.08
CA MET A 75 1.46 -20.30 -3.71
C MET A 75 0.28 -20.38 -2.74
N ASP A 76 0.32 -21.35 -1.83
CA ASP A 76 -0.62 -21.42 -0.71
C ASP A 76 -0.26 -20.35 0.33
N VAL A 77 -1.26 -19.57 0.72
CA VAL A 77 -1.14 -18.54 1.76
C VAL A 77 -2.25 -18.71 2.78
N GLN A 78 -1.88 -18.89 4.03
CA GLN A 78 -2.79 -19.10 5.14
C GLN A 78 -2.73 -17.93 6.11
N MET A 79 -3.87 -17.51 6.64
CA MET A 79 -3.93 -16.51 7.71
C MET A 79 -3.97 -17.25 9.05
N VAL A 80 -2.92 -17.07 9.86
CA VAL A 80 -2.82 -17.68 11.20
C VAL A 80 -3.13 -16.63 12.25
N ASP A 81 -4.10 -16.92 13.11
CA ASP A 81 -4.53 -16.00 14.17
C ASP A 81 -3.38 -15.62 15.09
N GLY A 82 -3.24 -14.32 15.36
CA GLY A 82 -2.18 -13.77 16.22
C GLY A 82 -0.78 -13.74 15.58
N ILE A 83 -0.58 -14.37 14.41
CA ILE A 83 0.72 -14.44 13.73
C ILE A 83 0.70 -13.65 12.41
N GLY A 84 -0.41 -13.71 11.66
CA GLY A 84 -0.55 -13.12 10.33
C GLY A 84 -0.38 -14.13 9.20
N PRO A 85 -0.07 -13.66 7.98
CA PRO A 85 0.01 -14.52 6.80
C PRO A 85 1.21 -15.49 6.89
N ARG A 86 0.99 -16.72 6.44
CA ARG A 86 1.98 -17.79 6.38
C ARG A 86 1.93 -18.48 5.03
N PHE A 87 3.11 -18.78 4.53
CA PHE A 87 3.32 -19.66 3.38
C PHE A 87 3.81 -21.00 3.91
N PRO A 88 2.99 -22.06 3.92
CA PRO A 88 3.43 -23.38 4.40
C PRO A 88 4.63 -23.92 3.63
N ASN A 89 4.67 -23.64 2.34
CA ASN A 89 5.75 -24.03 1.44
C ASN A 89 6.39 -22.78 0.81
N PRO A 90 7.30 -22.07 1.49
CA PRO A 90 7.99 -20.93 0.93
C PRO A 90 9.10 -21.33 -0.05
N LEU A 91 9.45 -20.44 -0.97
CA LEU A 91 10.53 -20.66 -1.93
C LEU A 91 11.88 -20.65 -1.23
N ARG A 92 12.54 -21.82 -1.12
CA ARG A 92 13.81 -21.96 -0.40
C ARG A 92 15.01 -21.81 -1.31
N SER A 93 14.91 -22.26 -2.54
CA SER A 93 16.00 -22.31 -3.49
C SER A 93 15.50 -22.18 -4.93
N PRO A 94 16.24 -21.51 -5.84
CA PRO A 94 15.90 -21.52 -7.26
C PRO A 94 16.09 -22.89 -7.92
N GLN A 95 16.73 -23.87 -7.25
CA GLN A 95 16.85 -25.25 -7.71
C GLN A 95 15.61 -26.08 -7.39
N ASP A 96 14.70 -25.59 -6.54
CA ASP A 96 13.48 -26.33 -6.18
C ASP A 96 12.47 -26.27 -7.33
N GLN A 97 11.76 -27.38 -7.55
CA GLN A 97 10.70 -27.45 -8.57
C GLN A 97 9.65 -26.37 -8.38
N GLN A 98 9.30 -26.08 -7.12
CA GLN A 98 8.32 -25.04 -6.79
C GLN A 98 8.70 -23.65 -7.34
N TYR A 99 10.00 -23.30 -7.33
CA TYR A 99 10.44 -22.03 -7.93
C TYR A 99 10.19 -22.02 -9.44
N ALA A 100 10.52 -23.14 -10.13
CA ALA A 100 10.28 -23.27 -11.56
C ALA A 100 8.77 -23.21 -11.89
N ASP A 101 7.94 -23.85 -11.07
CA ASP A 101 6.48 -23.85 -11.22
C ASP A 101 5.90 -22.44 -11.05
N VAL A 102 6.32 -21.70 -9.99
CA VAL A 102 5.87 -20.33 -9.72
C VAL A 102 6.33 -19.38 -10.83
N LEU A 103 7.60 -19.48 -11.25
CA LEU A 103 8.14 -18.61 -12.29
C LEU A 103 7.51 -18.89 -13.66
N GLY A 104 7.27 -20.18 -13.98
CA GLY A 104 6.72 -20.64 -15.27
C GLY A 104 5.21 -20.53 -15.37
N LYS A 105 4.48 -20.33 -14.26
CA LYS A 105 3.01 -20.25 -14.29
C LYS A 105 2.55 -19.10 -15.18
N ASN A 106 1.72 -19.41 -16.17
CA ASN A 106 0.97 -18.38 -16.89
C ASN A 106 -0.23 -17.99 -16.04
N VAL A 107 -0.20 -16.80 -15.44
CA VAL A 107 -1.24 -16.29 -14.55
C VAL A 107 -2.26 -15.51 -15.37
N ASP A 108 -3.50 -16.00 -15.42
CA ASP A 108 -4.62 -15.18 -15.86
C ASP A 108 -5.05 -14.26 -14.71
N VAL A 109 -4.45 -13.07 -14.69
CA VAL A 109 -4.65 -12.10 -13.59
C VAL A 109 -6.10 -11.65 -13.51
N LYS A 110 -6.80 -11.61 -14.65
CA LYS A 110 -8.20 -11.20 -14.73
C LYS A 110 -9.11 -12.23 -14.09
N GLU A 111 -8.90 -13.50 -14.37
CA GLU A 111 -9.70 -14.59 -13.82
C GLU A 111 -9.37 -14.85 -12.35
N GLU A 112 -8.08 -15.01 -12.02
CA GLU A 112 -7.61 -15.34 -10.67
C GLU A 112 -8.00 -14.29 -9.62
N LEU A 113 -8.06 -13.00 -10.00
CA LEU A 113 -8.33 -11.88 -9.09
C LEU A 113 -9.65 -11.15 -9.38
N ASP A 114 -10.56 -11.77 -10.12
CA ASP A 114 -11.87 -11.24 -10.50
C ASP A 114 -12.69 -10.70 -9.31
N TYR A 115 -12.60 -11.37 -8.17
CA TYR A 115 -13.28 -10.94 -6.94
C TYR A 115 -12.84 -9.56 -6.44
N VAL A 116 -11.57 -9.17 -6.67
CA VAL A 116 -11.08 -7.82 -6.30
C VAL A 116 -11.70 -6.78 -7.22
N TYR A 117 -11.76 -7.04 -8.51
CA TYR A 117 -12.35 -6.10 -9.48
C TYR A 117 -13.84 -5.92 -9.24
N LYS A 118 -14.57 -7.00 -8.94
CA LYS A 118 -15.99 -6.93 -8.54
C LYS A 118 -16.16 -6.10 -7.26
N ALA A 119 -15.28 -6.28 -6.27
CA ALA A 119 -15.31 -5.49 -5.04
C ALA A 119 -15.07 -4.00 -5.31
N ILE A 120 -14.12 -3.65 -6.19
CA ILE A 120 -13.85 -2.27 -6.60
C ILE A 120 -15.09 -1.66 -7.28
N THR A 121 -15.66 -2.35 -8.26
CA THR A 121 -16.84 -1.87 -8.98
C THR A 121 -18.02 -1.65 -8.04
N LEU A 122 -18.31 -2.60 -7.15
CA LEU A 122 -19.39 -2.49 -6.17
C LEU A 122 -19.14 -1.34 -5.18
N THR A 123 -17.89 -1.19 -4.72
CA THR A 123 -17.51 -0.11 -3.81
C THR A 123 -17.65 1.25 -4.47
N ARG A 124 -17.25 1.39 -5.74
CA ARG A 124 -17.43 2.63 -6.52
C ARG A 124 -18.90 3.03 -6.62
N GLN A 125 -19.78 2.06 -6.88
CA GLN A 125 -21.23 2.31 -6.95
C GLN A 125 -21.75 2.79 -5.58
N LYS A 126 -21.39 2.12 -4.48
CA LYS A 126 -21.83 2.48 -3.12
C LYS A 126 -21.23 3.80 -2.62
N LEU A 127 -20.00 4.12 -2.98
CA LEU A 127 -19.39 5.42 -2.67
C LEU A 127 -20.16 6.58 -3.31
N ASN A 128 -20.76 6.36 -4.47
CA ASN A 128 -21.56 7.36 -5.19
C ASN A 128 -20.90 8.74 -5.27
N GLY A 129 -19.59 8.76 -5.52
CA GLY A 129 -18.83 10.00 -5.69
C GLY A 129 -18.41 10.70 -4.39
N ARG A 130 -18.71 10.17 -3.19
CA ARG A 130 -18.33 10.80 -1.92
C ARG A 130 -16.83 11.04 -1.82
N VAL A 131 -16.03 10.04 -2.14
CA VAL A 131 -14.57 10.10 -2.15
C VAL A 131 -14.00 9.22 -3.27
N PRO A 132 -12.78 9.48 -3.77
CA PRO A 132 -12.09 8.57 -4.69
C PRO A 132 -11.73 7.25 -4.02
N LEU A 133 -11.64 6.18 -4.84
CA LEU A 133 -11.24 4.85 -4.42
C LEU A 133 -9.83 4.53 -4.88
N ILE A 134 -9.00 4.07 -3.95
CA ILE A 134 -7.62 3.65 -4.17
C ILE A 134 -7.58 2.14 -4.35
N GLY A 135 -7.00 1.71 -5.48
CA GLY A 135 -6.51 0.36 -5.69
C GLY A 135 -5.04 0.24 -5.27
N PHE A 136 -4.56 -0.99 -5.05
CA PHE A 136 -3.18 -1.17 -4.61
C PHE A 136 -2.59 -2.54 -4.96
N CYS A 137 -1.26 -2.64 -4.85
CA CYS A 137 -0.55 -3.92 -4.82
C CYS A 137 0.63 -3.86 -3.83
N GLY A 138 1.16 -5.03 -3.50
CA GLY A 138 2.49 -5.13 -2.88
C GLY A 138 3.58 -4.88 -3.90
N ALA A 139 4.68 -4.24 -3.49
CA ALA A 139 5.86 -4.11 -4.32
C ALA A 139 6.57 -5.47 -4.50
N PRO A 140 7.25 -5.69 -5.62
CA PRO A 140 7.89 -6.97 -5.93
C PRO A 140 8.84 -7.45 -4.85
N TRP A 141 9.69 -6.57 -4.30
CA TRP A 141 10.58 -6.92 -3.19
C TRP A 141 9.81 -7.38 -1.94
N THR A 142 8.80 -6.63 -1.54
CA THR A 142 7.95 -7.01 -0.38
C THR A 142 7.28 -8.37 -0.60
N LEU A 143 6.75 -8.62 -1.80
CA LEU A 143 6.12 -9.90 -2.13
C LEU A 143 7.13 -11.05 -2.13
N LEU A 144 8.31 -10.85 -2.73
CA LEU A 144 9.41 -11.83 -2.70
C LEU A 144 9.78 -12.17 -1.25
N CYS A 145 9.93 -11.16 -0.37
CA CYS A 145 10.22 -11.41 1.05
C CYS A 145 9.21 -12.39 1.68
N TYR A 146 7.91 -12.17 1.47
CA TYR A 146 6.89 -13.07 1.99
C TYR A 146 6.99 -14.48 1.39
N MET A 147 7.22 -14.57 0.07
CA MET A 147 7.32 -15.84 -0.66
C MET A 147 8.50 -16.69 -0.19
N VAL A 148 9.62 -16.08 0.19
CA VAL A 148 10.84 -16.81 0.59
C VAL A 148 10.98 -16.98 2.10
N GLU A 149 10.53 -16.02 2.91
CA GLU A 149 10.56 -16.13 4.38
C GLU A 149 9.46 -17.06 4.91
N GLY A 150 8.34 -17.12 4.20
CA GLY A 150 7.19 -17.93 4.61
C GLY A 150 6.28 -17.22 5.61
N GLY A 151 6.49 -15.92 5.86
CA GLY A 151 5.68 -15.11 6.79
C GLY A 151 6.45 -13.93 7.36
N GLY A 152 5.94 -13.35 8.45
CA GLY A 152 6.65 -12.29 9.17
C GLY A 152 7.94 -12.82 9.81
N THR A 153 9.03 -12.10 9.66
CA THR A 153 10.35 -12.42 10.18
C THR A 153 11.02 -11.17 10.74
N LYS A 154 11.99 -11.36 11.66
CA LYS A 154 12.78 -10.25 12.19
C LYS A 154 14.15 -10.13 11.52
N LEU A 155 14.66 -11.20 10.91
CA LEU A 155 16.04 -11.26 10.41
C LEU A 155 16.13 -11.21 8.88
N PHE A 156 15.04 -11.47 8.18
CA PHE A 156 15.01 -11.55 6.70
C PHE A 156 16.14 -12.40 6.10
N ARG A 157 16.49 -13.52 6.79
CA ARG A 157 17.62 -14.36 6.41
C ARG A 157 17.46 -14.96 5.02
N GLU A 158 16.29 -15.47 4.72
CA GLU A 158 16.04 -16.09 3.42
C GLU A 158 16.01 -15.02 2.32
N ALA A 159 15.33 -13.89 2.54
CA ALA A 159 15.33 -12.77 1.60
C ALA A 159 16.76 -12.25 1.34
N LYS A 160 17.61 -12.13 2.37
CA LYS A 160 19.03 -11.77 2.20
C LYS A 160 19.81 -12.85 1.44
N THR A 161 19.48 -14.13 1.64
CA THR A 161 20.07 -15.21 0.83
C THR A 161 19.72 -15.05 -0.64
N TRP A 162 18.48 -14.69 -0.97
CA TRP A 162 18.07 -14.41 -2.36
C TRP A 162 18.80 -13.18 -2.96
N VAL A 163 19.11 -12.17 -2.15
CA VAL A 163 19.92 -11.03 -2.60
C VAL A 163 21.37 -11.43 -2.87
N TYR A 164 22.03 -12.10 -1.92
CA TYR A 164 23.49 -12.26 -1.97
C TYR A 164 23.97 -13.58 -2.58
N LYS A 165 23.11 -14.60 -2.61
CA LYS A 165 23.46 -15.92 -3.16
C LYS A 165 22.74 -16.23 -4.47
N TYR A 166 21.50 -15.78 -4.62
CA TYR A 166 20.65 -16.11 -5.76
C TYR A 166 20.17 -14.83 -6.49
N GLY A 167 21.04 -13.82 -6.61
CA GLY A 167 20.67 -12.50 -7.08
C GLY A 167 20.01 -12.46 -8.46
N ASP A 168 20.53 -13.23 -9.42
CA ASP A 168 19.97 -13.26 -10.78
C ASP A 168 18.60 -13.95 -10.82
N GLU A 169 18.43 -15.04 -10.09
CA GLU A 169 17.14 -15.75 -9.97
C GLU A 169 16.13 -14.91 -9.19
N GLY A 170 16.59 -14.22 -8.16
CA GLY A 170 15.78 -13.24 -7.43
C GLY A 170 15.26 -12.13 -8.34
N LYS A 171 16.12 -11.56 -9.20
CA LYS A 171 15.73 -10.54 -10.18
C LYS A 171 14.72 -11.07 -11.22
N LYS A 172 14.86 -12.32 -11.67
CA LYS A 172 13.86 -12.96 -12.55
C LYS A 172 12.49 -13.06 -11.89
N LEU A 173 12.47 -13.47 -10.61
CA LEU A 173 11.22 -13.55 -9.84
C LEU A 173 10.61 -12.16 -9.61
N LEU A 174 11.43 -11.16 -9.24
CA LEU A 174 10.99 -9.77 -9.09
C LEU A 174 10.39 -9.20 -10.38
N GLN A 175 11.00 -9.53 -11.54
CA GLN A 175 10.49 -9.12 -12.85
C GLN A 175 9.12 -9.76 -13.12
N LYS A 176 8.97 -11.07 -12.91
CA LYS A 176 7.70 -11.77 -13.07
C LYS A 176 6.59 -11.20 -12.18
N ILE A 177 6.91 -10.93 -10.92
CA ILE A 177 5.97 -10.27 -9.98
C ILE A 177 5.59 -8.89 -10.50
N SER A 178 6.55 -8.11 -11.01
CA SER A 178 6.30 -6.76 -11.56
C SER A 178 5.32 -6.77 -12.72
N GLU A 179 5.46 -7.73 -13.63
CA GLU A 179 4.57 -7.91 -14.78
C GLU A 179 3.13 -8.18 -14.33
N ILE A 180 2.96 -9.07 -13.34
CA ILE A 180 1.65 -9.37 -12.76
C ILE A 180 1.09 -8.14 -12.02
N CYS A 181 1.92 -7.40 -11.27
CA CYS A 181 1.52 -6.16 -10.61
C CYS A 181 1.00 -5.13 -11.61
N VAL A 182 1.67 -4.95 -12.75
CA VAL A 182 1.23 -4.02 -13.80
C VAL A 182 -0.15 -4.40 -14.30
N GLU A 183 -0.36 -5.65 -14.68
CA GLU A 183 -1.67 -6.11 -15.16
C GLU A 183 -2.75 -5.96 -14.09
N TYR A 184 -2.45 -6.36 -12.86
CA TYR A 184 -3.35 -6.23 -11.72
C TYR A 184 -3.78 -4.80 -11.44
N LEU A 185 -2.86 -3.84 -11.52
CA LEU A 185 -3.16 -2.41 -11.32
C LEU A 185 -3.99 -1.84 -12.46
N VAL A 186 -3.72 -2.21 -13.71
CA VAL A 186 -4.53 -1.79 -14.87
C VAL A 186 -5.96 -2.28 -14.74
N LEU A 187 -6.17 -3.54 -14.39
CA LEU A 187 -7.50 -4.12 -14.19
C LEU A 187 -8.25 -3.49 -13.00
N GLN A 188 -7.55 -3.04 -11.96
CA GLN A 188 -8.17 -2.27 -10.88
C GLN A 188 -8.68 -0.91 -11.36
N VAL A 189 -7.95 -0.22 -12.25
CA VAL A 189 -8.41 1.04 -12.86
C VAL A 189 -9.59 0.78 -13.77
N GLU A 190 -9.56 -0.27 -14.61
CA GLU A 190 -10.69 -0.70 -15.45
C GLU A 190 -11.95 -0.94 -14.61
N ALA A 191 -11.79 -1.54 -13.41
CA ALA A 191 -12.88 -1.79 -12.46
C ALA A 191 -13.37 -0.53 -11.72
N GLY A 192 -12.66 0.60 -11.81
CA GLY A 192 -13.08 1.89 -11.27
C GLY A 192 -12.21 2.47 -10.16
N ALA A 193 -11.02 1.94 -9.90
CA ALA A 193 -10.04 2.59 -9.03
C ALA A 193 -9.58 3.92 -9.65
N GLN A 194 -9.51 4.97 -8.84
CA GLN A 194 -9.20 6.33 -9.29
C GLN A 194 -7.81 6.80 -8.85
N MET A 195 -7.17 6.03 -8.00
CA MET A 195 -5.79 6.20 -7.54
C MET A 195 -5.18 4.80 -7.34
N LEU A 196 -3.87 4.70 -7.44
CA LEU A 196 -3.15 3.45 -7.20
C LEU A 196 -2.07 3.63 -6.15
N GLN A 197 -1.80 2.59 -5.36
CA GLN A 197 -0.70 2.58 -4.41
C GLN A 197 0.11 1.29 -4.47
N VAL A 198 1.44 1.42 -4.46
CA VAL A 198 2.40 0.31 -4.42
C VAL A 198 3.10 0.30 -3.06
N PHE A 199 2.95 -0.80 -2.31
CA PHE A 199 3.46 -0.93 -0.95
C PHE A 199 4.77 -1.73 -0.90
N ASP A 200 5.90 -1.07 -0.73
CA ASP A 200 7.17 -1.71 -0.41
C ASP A 200 7.46 -1.67 1.11
N SER A 201 6.70 -2.48 1.83
CA SER A 201 6.68 -2.50 3.30
C SER A 201 8.00 -2.99 3.91
N TRP A 202 8.85 -3.68 3.14
CA TRP A 202 10.14 -4.24 3.56
C TRP A 202 11.33 -3.58 2.87
N ALA A 203 11.13 -2.42 2.23
CA ALA A 203 12.21 -1.70 1.53
C ALA A 203 13.40 -1.37 2.43
N GLY A 204 13.13 -0.97 3.68
CA GLY A 204 14.15 -0.65 4.68
C GLY A 204 15.02 -1.82 5.12
N GLU A 205 14.69 -3.06 4.74
CA GLU A 205 15.52 -4.23 4.99
C GLU A 205 16.68 -4.34 3.98
N LEU A 206 16.65 -3.55 2.92
CA LEU A 206 17.73 -3.47 1.94
C LEU A 206 18.73 -2.38 2.32
N THR A 207 20.01 -2.63 2.05
CA THR A 207 21.01 -1.56 2.05
C THR A 207 20.72 -0.61 0.88
N PRO A 208 21.22 0.65 0.89
CA PRO A 208 21.05 1.55 -0.25
C PRO A 208 21.44 0.93 -1.61
N VAL A 209 22.57 0.24 -1.68
CA VAL A 209 23.02 -0.45 -2.90
C VAL A 209 22.06 -1.57 -3.30
N ALA A 210 21.64 -2.41 -2.35
CA ALA A 210 20.71 -3.49 -2.65
C ALA A 210 19.31 -2.97 -3.02
N PHE A 211 18.87 -1.83 -2.47
CA PHE A 211 17.64 -1.19 -2.88
C PHE A 211 17.67 -0.74 -4.35
N GLU A 212 18.80 -0.17 -4.79
CA GLU A 212 19.01 0.22 -6.19
C GLU A 212 18.99 -0.97 -7.15
N GLU A 213 19.29 -2.18 -6.66
CA GLU A 213 19.32 -3.38 -7.49
C GLU A 213 18.04 -4.23 -7.40
N PHE A 214 17.40 -4.33 -6.21
CA PHE A 214 16.35 -5.32 -5.93
C PHE A 214 14.98 -4.71 -5.65
N SER A 215 14.86 -3.38 -5.53
CA SER A 215 13.57 -2.72 -5.37
C SER A 215 13.33 -1.63 -6.41
N LEU A 216 14.16 -0.60 -6.47
CA LEU A 216 13.95 0.60 -7.27
C LEU A 216 13.70 0.32 -8.77
N PRO A 217 14.41 -0.59 -9.47
CA PRO A 217 14.17 -0.87 -10.88
C PRO A 217 12.78 -1.43 -11.13
N PHE A 218 12.27 -2.26 -10.23
CA PHE A 218 10.95 -2.89 -10.32
C PHE A 218 9.83 -1.92 -9.96
N LEU A 219 10.05 -0.99 -9.02
CA LEU A 219 9.13 0.12 -8.76
C LEU A 219 9.01 1.03 -9.98
N ARG A 220 10.13 1.38 -10.63
CA ARG A 220 10.14 2.15 -11.89
C ARG A 220 9.45 1.40 -13.03
N TYR A 221 9.66 0.09 -13.13
CA TYR A 221 8.97 -0.76 -14.10
C TYR A 221 7.46 -0.68 -13.93
N ILE A 222 6.96 -0.86 -12.71
CA ILE A 222 5.51 -0.81 -12.42
C ILE A 222 4.93 0.55 -12.79
N SER A 223 5.52 1.67 -12.35
CA SER A 223 4.99 2.99 -12.63
C SER A 223 4.92 3.29 -14.12
N LYS A 224 5.98 2.96 -14.84
CA LYS A 224 6.08 3.18 -16.30
C LYS A 224 5.05 2.34 -17.05
N HIS A 225 5.11 1.01 -16.87
CA HIS A 225 4.31 0.10 -17.69
C HIS A 225 2.81 0.12 -17.32
N THR A 226 2.45 0.41 -16.08
CA THR A 226 1.03 0.65 -15.74
C THR A 226 0.47 1.83 -16.54
N LYS A 227 1.19 2.96 -16.59
CA LYS A 227 0.77 4.14 -17.35
C LYS A 227 0.69 3.89 -18.86
N GLU A 228 1.68 3.18 -19.39
CA GLU A 228 1.69 2.79 -20.81
C GLU A 228 0.48 1.91 -21.15
N ARG A 229 0.22 0.87 -20.34
CA ARG A 229 -0.92 -0.05 -20.57
C ARG A 229 -2.28 0.61 -20.35
N LEU A 230 -2.43 1.53 -19.39
CA LEU A 230 -3.65 2.32 -19.25
C LEU A 230 -3.93 3.13 -20.53
N LYS A 231 -2.90 3.78 -21.08
CA LYS A 231 -3.00 4.53 -22.33
C LYS A 231 -3.37 3.64 -23.51
N GLU A 232 -2.74 2.46 -23.64
CA GLU A 232 -3.04 1.48 -24.70
C GLU A 232 -4.47 0.95 -24.60
N ALA A 233 -5.00 0.79 -23.38
CA ALA A 233 -6.38 0.39 -23.11
C ALA A 233 -7.40 1.53 -23.30
N GLY A 234 -6.96 2.75 -23.59
CA GLY A 234 -7.83 3.92 -23.71
C GLY A 234 -8.40 4.42 -22.38
N LEU A 235 -7.77 4.04 -21.26
CA LEU A 235 -8.15 4.45 -19.92
C LEU A 235 -7.42 5.74 -19.52
N GLU A 236 -8.08 6.56 -18.70
CA GLU A 236 -7.43 7.74 -18.12
C GLU A 236 -6.32 7.34 -17.16
N ALA A 237 -5.20 8.08 -17.24
CA ALA A 237 -4.13 7.92 -16.28
C ALA A 237 -4.60 8.34 -14.88
N VAL A 238 -4.36 7.51 -13.88
CA VAL A 238 -4.67 7.79 -12.48
C VAL A 238 -3.39 8.07 -11.70
N PRO A 239 -3.42 8.94 -10.67
CA PRO A 239 -2.26 9.17 -9.82
C PRO A 239 -1.79 7.87 -9.13
N MET A 240 -0.48 7.66 -9.11
CA MET A 240 0.16 6.51 -8.46
C MET A 240 1.00 6.96 -7.29
N THR A 241 0.89 6.24 -6.18
CA THR A 241 1.69 6.44 -4.98
C THR A 241 2.63 5.27 -4.77
N VAL A 242 3.89 5.53 -4.43
CA VAL A 242 4.83 4.53 -3.92
C VAL A 242 5.10 4.77 -2.44
N PHE A 243 5.12 3.69 -1.65
CA PHE A 243 5.47 3.73 -0.23
C PHE A 243 6.57 2.70 0.05
N ALA A 244 7.79 3.18 0.31
CA ALA A 244 8.97 2.37 0.60
C ALA A 244 9.37 2.53 2.07
N LYS A 245 8.74 1.75 2.95
CA LYS A 245 8.92 1.86 4.40
C LYS A 245 10.37 1.59 4.81
N GLY A 246 10.94 2.47 5.62
CA GLY A 246 12.30 2.36 6.14
C GLY A 246 13.41 2.73 5.17
N ALA A 247 13.09 2.97 3.89
CA ALA A 247 14.05 3.38 2.87
C ALA A 247 14.17 4.92 2.77
N TRP A 248 14.29 5.60 3.91
CA TRP A 248 14.39 7.05 3.99
C TRP A 248 15.54 7.62 3.17
N TYR A 249 16.63 6.88 3.02
CA TYR A 249 17.81 7.22 2.22
C TYR A 249 17.52 7.30 0.71
N ALA A 250 16.45 6.67 0.24
CA ALA A 250 16.10 6.59 -1.17
C ALA A 250 15.06 7.64 -1.62
N LEU A 251 14.69 8.60 -0.76
CA LEU A 251 13.62 9.56 -1.06
C LEU A 251 13.87 10.33 -2.37
N ASP A 252 15.10 10.77 -2.61
CA ASP A 252 15.45 11.51 -3.83
C ASP A 252 15.22 10.67 -5.09
N GLN A 253 15.65 9.40 -5.06
CA GLN A 253 15.46 8.43 -6.16
C GLN A 253 13.99 8.02 -6.35
N LEU A 254 13.22 7.95 -5.26
CA LEU A 254 11.79 7.70 -5.30
C LEU A 254 11.03 8.87 -5.94
N CYS A 255 11.45 10.11 -5.70
CA CYS A 255 10.88 11.29 -6.38
C CYS A 255 11.11 11.27 -7.91
N GLU A 256 12.04 10.45 -8.41
CA GLU A 256 12.35 10.26 -9.84
C GLU A 256 11.89 8.91 -10.38
N SER A 257 11.10 8.16 -9.61
CA SER A 257 10.68 6.81 -9.98
C SER A 257 9.40 6.74 -10.83
N GLY A 258 8.86 7.90 -11.19
CA GLY A 258 7.69 8.01 -12.08
C GLY A 258 6.34 7.99 -11.35
N TYR A 259 6.32 8.00 -10.03
CA TYR A 259 5.09 8.14 -9.23
C TYR A 259 4.77 9.61 -8.98
N GLU A 260 3.49 9.97 -8.91
CA GLU A 260 3.04 11.32 -8.60
C GLU A 260 3.13 11.62 -7.10
N THR A 261 3.09 10.57 -6.26
CA THR A 261 3.12 10.68 -4.82
C THR A 261 4.14 9.71 -4.21
N VAL A 262 4.91 10.19 -3.24
CA VAL A 262 5.78 9.36 -2.41
C VAL A 262 5.27 9.33 -0.98
N GLY A 263 4.93 8.13 -0.50
CA GLY A 263 4.55 7.88 0.88
C GLY A 263 5.78 7.85 1.81
N LEU A 264 5.67 8.53 2.93
CA LEU A 264 6.71 8.66 3.94
C LEU A 264 6.29 7.93 5.22
N ASP A 265 7.20 7.22 5.83
CA ASP A 265 7.04 6.75 7.20
C ASP A 265 7.54 7.80 8.22
N TRP A 266 7.40 7.51 9.50
CA TRP A 266 7.77 8.42 10.60
C TRP A 266 9.27 8.62 10.79
N LEU A 267 10.13 7.94 10.01
CA LEU A 267 11.58 8.13 10.05
C LEU A 267 12.03 9.37 9.26
N HIS A 268 11.13 9.92 8.43
CA HIS A 268 11.40 11.14 7.69
C HIS A 268 11.06 12.38 8.54
N ASP A 269 11.99 13.34 8.59
CA ASP A 269 11.64 14.70 8.99
C ASP A 269 10.84 15.38 7.87
N PRO A 270 9.65 15.94 8.16
CA PRO A 270 8.80 16.55 7.14
C PRO A 270 9.47 17.68 6.35
N ALA A 271 10.19 18.58 7.03
CA ALA A 271 10.83 19.73 6.38
C ALA A 271 12.00 19.27 5.48
N GLU A 272 12.76 18.27 5.93
CA GLU A 272 13.82 17.68 5.14
C GLU A 272 13.25 16.93 3.93
N ALA A 273 12.15 16.21 4.08
CA ALA A 273 11.49 15.53 2.97
C ALA A 273 11.00 16.52 1.90
N VAL A 274 10.44 17.66 2.30
CA VAL A 274 10.06 18.75 1.38
C VAL A 274 11.30 19.29 0.65
N ARG A 275 12.41 19.52 1.37
CA ARG A 275 13.67 20.01 0.80
C ARG A 275 14.23 19.03 -0.23
N ILE A 276 14.16 17.71 0.01
CA ILE A 276 14.62 16.69 -0.92
C ILE A 276 13.68 16.60 -2.12
N ALA A 277 12.37 16.57 -1.90
CA ALA A 277 11.38 16.42 -2.97
C ALA A 277 11.37 17.58 -3.98
N LYS A 278 11.71 18.79 -3.55
CA LYS A 278 11.79 20.01 -4.41
C LYS A 278 10.55 20.22 -5.29
N GLY A 279 9.38 19.85 -4.79
CA GLY A 279 8.13 19.96 -5.54
C GLY A 279 7.99 19.00 -6.74
N ARG A 280 8.87 17.99 -6.90
CA ARG A 280 8.77 16.99 -7.98
C ARG A 280 7.57 16.06 -7.82
N VAL A 281 7.20 15.76 -6.58
CA VAL A 281 6.11 14.85 -6.22
C VAL A 281 5.27 15.44 -5.08
N THR A 282 4.08 14.87 -4.87
CA THR A 282 3.31 15.04 -3.65
C THR A 282 3.89 14.12 -2.57
N LEU A 283 4.00 14.60 -1.33
CA LEU A 283 4.41 13.78 -0.19
C LEU A 283 3.19 13.32 0.59
N GLN A 284 3.15 12.04 0.97
CA GLN A 284 2.04 11.46 1.75
C GLN A 284 2.59 10.92 3.08
N GLY A 285 2.05 11.38 4.19
CA GLY A 285 2.46 10.90 5.52
C GLY A 285 2.34 11.98 6.59
N ASN A 286 3.03 11.84 7.75
CA ASN A 286 3.88 10.70 8.10
C ASN A 286 3.89 10.43 9.62
N ALA A 287 2.72 10.67 10.30
CA ALA A 287 2.66 10.46 11.75
C ALA A 287 2.99 9.02 12.13
N ASP A 288 3.75 8.84 13.21
CA ASP A 288 3.88 7.52 13.83
C ASP A 288 2.52 7.04 14.32
N PRO A 289 2.01 5.88 13.85
CA PRO A 289 0.75 5.34 14.35
C PRO A 289 0.70 5.14 15.85
N GLY A 290 1.85 5.00 16.50
CA GLY A 290 2.00 4.90 17.95
C GLY A 290 1.48 6.12 18.70
N VAL A 291 1.40 7.29 18.07
CA VAL A 291 0.84 8.49 18.68
C VAL A 291 -0.63 8.32 19.09
N LEU A 292 -1.37 7.44 18.41
CA LEU A 292 -2.78 7.15 18.70
C LEU A 292 -3.00 6.41 20.04
N TYR A 293 -1.94 5.94 20.69
CA TYR A 293 -1.99 5.43 22.06
C TYR A 293 -1.71 6.52 23.10
N GLY A 294 -1.31 7.71 22.66
CA GLY A 294 -0.98 8.84 23.52
C GLY A 294 -2.18 9.67 23.98
N SER A 295 -1.87 10.80 24.63
CA SER A 295 -2.88 11.80 24.98
C SER A 295 -3.32 12.59 23.74
N ASP A 296 -4.47 13.29 23.85
CA ASP A 296 -4.96 14.18 22.79
C ASP A 296 -3.95 15.30 22.50
N GLU A 297 -3.30 15.84 23.52
CA GLU A 297 -2.24 16.83 23.36
C GLU A 297 -1.04 16.29 22.55
N SER A 298 -0.69 15.02 22.75
CA SER A 298 0.38 14.38 21.96
C SER A 298 0.01 14.27 20.48
N VAL A 299 -1.24 13.89 20.20
CA VAL A 299 -1.78 13.84 18.82
C VAL A 299 -1.77 15.24 18.20
N THR A 300 -2.32 16.23 18.89
CA THR A 300 -2.33 17.64 18.45
C THR A 300 -0.91 18.12 18.12
N LYS A 301 0.05 17.89 19.01
CA LYS A 301 1.45 18.32 18.82
C LYS A 301 2.09 17.68 17.59
N VAL A 302 1.83 16.40 17.34
CA VAL A 302 2.35 15.71 16.15
C VAL A 302 1.74 16.28 14.88
N VAL A 303 0.42 16.49 14.84
CA VAL A 303 -0.27 17.07 13.67
C VAL A 303 0.25 18.48 13.38
N GLU A 304 0.38 19.34 14.40
CA GLU A 304 0.95 20.67 14.26
C GLU A 304 2.41 20.65 13.76
N GLY A 305 3.20 19.67 14.24
CA GLY A 305 4.57 19.47 13.78
C GLY A 305 4.62 19.11 12.29
N MET A 306 3.80 18.17 11.86
CA MET A 306 3.67 17.79 10.45
C MET A 306 3.22 18.98 9.59
N ALA A 307 2.15 19.68 10.00
CA ALA A 307 1.64 20.83 9.25
C ALA A 307 2.72 21.90 9.05
N ARG A 308 3.49 22.21 10.10
CA ARG A 308 4.63 23.14 9.97
C ARG A 308 5.71 22.62 9.02
N GLY A 309 6.10 21.35 9.18
CA GLY A 309 7.17 20.75 8.38
C GLY A 309 6.82 20.64 6.89
N PHE A 310 5.55 20.35 6.57
CA PHE A 310 5.04 20.33 5.20
C PHE A 310 4.57 21.72 4.70
N GLY A 311 5.11 22.82 5.24
CA GLY A 311 4.88 24.16 4.72
C GLY A 311 3.47 24.71 4.94
N GLY A 312 2.80 24.33 6.03
CA GLY A 312 1.44 24.75 6.37
C GLY A 312 0.35 23.91 5.70
N GLY A 313 0.70 22.82 5.07
CA GLY A 313 -0.25 21.84 4.52
C GLY A 313 -1.09 22.32 3.35
N LYS A 314 -0.72 23.42 2.69
CA LYS A 314 -1.54 24.02 1.64
C LYS A 314 -1.33 23.41 0.25
N GLU A 315 -0.16 22.81 0.00
CA GLU A 315 0.17 22.25 -1.32
C GLU A 315 1.06 21.01 -1.20
N ARG A 316 0.86 20.07 -2.13
CA ARG A 316 1.71 18.87 -2.32
C ARG A 316 1.92 18.00 -1.07
N TRP A 317 0.94 17.99 -0.18
CA TRP A 317 0.93 17.12 0.98
C TRP A 317 -0.40 16.40 1.14
N ILE A 318 -0.34 15.08 1.28
CA ILE A 318 -1.46 14.21 1.65
C ILE A 318 -1.20 13.77 3.08
N VAL A 319 -2.07 14.18 4.01
CA VAL A 319 -1.92 13.81 5.42
C VAL A 319 -2.21 12.33 5.60
N ASN A 320 -1.29 11.63 6.25
CA ASN A 320 -1.45 10.23 6.58
C ASN A 320 -0.63 9.86 7.82
N LEU A 321 -0.93 8.70 8.38
CA LEU A 321 0.01 8.00 9.25
C LEU A 321 1.17 7.45 8.42
N GLY A 322 2.34 7.35 9.00
CA GLY A 322 3.54 6.79 8.36
C GLY A 322 3.50 5.28 8.20
N HIS A 323 2.40 4.63 8.60
CA HIS A 323 2.09 3.21 8.43
C HIS A 323 0.63 2.94 8.75
N GLY A 324 0.16 1.71 8.54
CA GLY A 324 -1.19 1.31 8.93
C GLY A 324 -1.40 1.35 10.44
N ILE A 325 -2.65 1.57 10.84
CA ILE A 325 -3.09 1.58 12.24
C ILE A 325 -2.80 0.21 12.87
N THR A 326 -2.29 0.22 14.07
CA THR A 326 -2.04 -0.97 14.87
C THR A 326 -3.30 -1.43 15.63
N PRO A 327 -3.44 -2.74 15.93
CA PRO A 327 -4.57 -3.24 16.71
C PRO A 327 -4.69 -2.55 18.07
N GLY A 328 -5.94 -2.35 18.53
CA GLY A 328 -6.22 -1.78 19.85
C GLY A 328 -6.22 -0.25 19.91
N VAL A 329 -6.06 0.44 18.78
CA VAL A 329 -6.27 1.89 18.73
C VAL A 329 -7.75 2.21 18.95
N ASN A 330 -7.99 3.19 19.85
CA ASN A 330 -9.33 3.72 20.07
C ASN A 330 -9.76 4.53 18.83
N PRO A 331 -10.90 4.22 18.18
CA PRO A 331 -11.41 4.96 17.04
C PRO A 331 -11.58 6.47 17.30
N GLU A 332 -11.88 6.89 18.52
CA GLU A 332 -12.03 8.30 18.87
C GLU A 332 -10.68 9.05 18.87
N LYS A 333 -9.55 8.37 19.14
CA LYS A 333 -8.23 8.97 18.97
C LYS A 333 -7.92 9.29 17.51
N LEU A 334 -8.36 8.40 16.62
CA LEU A 334 -8.21 8.66 15.19
C LEU A 334 -9.14 9.78 14.72
N ARG A 335 -10.37 9.87 15.25
CA ARG A 335 -11.26 11.02 15.01
C ARG A 335 -10.57 12.31 15.41
N HIS A 336 -10.03 12.38 16.62
CA HIS A 336 -9.31 13.54 17.11
C HIS A 336 -8.12 13.90 16.20
N PHE A 337 -7.35 12.89 15.72
CA PHE A 337 -6.29 13.12 14.75
C PHE A 337 -6.81 13.82 13.48
N PHE A 338 -7.93 13.36 12.92
CA PHE A 338 -8.51 13.98 11.71
C PHE A 338 -9.02 15.40 11.98
N GLU A 339 -9.68 15.63 13.11
CA GLU A 339 -10.15 16.96 13.50
C GLU A 339 -9.00 17.94 13.66
N GLU A 340 -7.89 17.51 14.26
CA GLU A 340 -6.67 18.32 14.36
C GLU A 340 -6.04 18.60 13.00
N VAL A 341 -6.04 17.63 12.09
CA VAL A 341 -5.61 17.84 10.69
C VAL A 341 -6.45 18.94 10.05
N VAL A 342 -7.76 18.84 10.14
CA VAL A 342 -8.68 19.87 9.60
C VAL A 342 -8.40 21.23 10.22
N ARG A 343 -8.18 21.31 11.53
CA ARG A 343 -7.84 22.56 12.25
C ARG A 343 -6.53 23.17 11.77
N CYS A 344 -5.51 22.37 11.51
CA CYS A 344 -4.17 22.83 11.13
C CYS A 344 -4.01 23.16 9.65
N THR A 345 -4.94 22.71 8.78
CA THR A 345 -4.82 22.85 7.32
C THR A 345 -5.88 23.75 6.69
N LYS A 346 -6.86 24.19 7.46
CA LYS A 346 -7.80 25.26 7.09
C LYS A 346 -7.29 26.62 7.53
#